data_4b79a287aa41d30f049b4001cb3e9344
#
_entry.id   4b79a287aa41d30f049b4001cb3e9344
#
_cell.length_a   1.000
_cell.length_b   1.000
_cell.length_c   1.000
_cell.angle_alpha   90.00
_cell.angle_beta   90.00
_cell.angle_gamma   90.00
#
_symmetry.space_group_name_H-M   'P 1'
#
loop_
_entity.id
_entity.type
_entity.pdbx_description
1 polymer ?
#
loop_
_entity_poly.entity_id
_entity_poly.type
_entity_poly.pdbx_seq_one_letter_code
_entity_poly.pdbx_strand_id
1 'polypeptide(L)'
;MIDLYELRQLTAFADLGTLSKVAEEFHISTPSVTRSMQHLEDAFGVPLFIRGKNRIELNDTGNTAVEYARKLLAEVEQAVAQVRAFDQRQRTILVKSCAPAPLWELLKALNAAQPEKMVASAICQNDEVLRAW
;
A
#
# COMPACT_ATOMS: atom_id res chain seq x y z
N MET A 1 -4.26 -19.49 -2.45
CA MET A 1 -4.64 -18.16 -1.96
C MET A 1 -4.01 -17.08 -2.83
N ILE A 2 -4.72 -15.97 -3.00
CA ILE A 2 -4.23 -14.86 -3.82
C ILE A 2 -3.15 -14.10 -3.05
N ASP A 3 -2.02 -13.87 -3.73
CA ASP A 3 -0.89 -13.12 -3.18
C ASP A 3 -0.94 -11.68 -3.70
N LEU A 4 -0.75 -10.72 -2.81
CA LEU A 4 -0.75 -9.31 -3.19
C LEU A 4 0.37 -8.98 -4.19
N TYR A 5 1.51 -9.64 -4.06
CA TYR A 5 2.61 -9.46 -4.98
C TYR A 5 2.21 -9.87 -6.41
N GLU A 6 1.48 -10.98 -6.52
CA GLU A 6 0.97 -11.43 -7.81
C GLU A 6 -0.08 -10.47 -8.37
N LEU A 7 -0.92 -9.90 -7.51
CA LEU A 7 -1.87 -8.88 -7.94
C LEU A 7 -1.16 -7.63 -8.47
N ARG A 8 -0.06 -7.25 -7.84
CA ARG A 8 0.76 -6.13 -8.34
C ARG A 8 1.30 -6.42 -9.73
N GLN A 9 1.75 -7.65 -9.96
CA GLN A 9 2.24 -8.05 -11.27
C GLN A 9 1.12 -8.02 -12.31
N LEU A 10 -0.09 -8.41 -11.93
CA LEU A 10 -1.23 -8.37 -12.83
C LEU A 10 -1.57 -6.93 -13.23
N THR A 11 -1.62 -6.02 -12.28
CA THR A 11 -1.88 -4.60 -12.59
C THR A 11 -0.75 -4.00 -13.42
N ALA A 12 0.49 -4.38 -13.13
CA ALA A 12 1.63 -3.95 -13.94
C ALA A 12 1.53 -4.47 -15.37
N PHE A 13 1.06 -5.69 -15.55
CA PHE A 13 0.85 -6.24 -16.89
C PHE A 13 -0.19 -5.41 -17.67
N ALA A 14 -1.25 -4.99 -17.00
CA ALA A 14 -2.25 -4.13 -17.62
C ALA A 14 -1.67 -2.80 -18.08
N ASP A 15 -0.73 -2.25 -17.31
CA ASP A 15 -0.10 -0.98 -17.62
C ASP A 15 1.02 -1.10 -18.63
N LEU A 16 1.82 -2.15 -18.55
CA LEU A 16 3.03 -2.31 -19.37
C LEU A 16 2.81 -3.10 -20.66
N GLY A 17 1.83 -3.98 -20.67
CA GLY A 17 1.40 -4.70 -21.86
C GLY A 17 2.11 -6.00 -22.18
N THR A 18 3.26 -6.29 -21.59
CA THR A 18 3.98 -7.53 -21.84
C THR A 18 4.55 -8.13 -20.56
N LEU A 19 4.71 -9.46 -20.56
CA LEU A 19 5.30 -10.16 -19.42
C LEU A 19 6.77 -9.78 -19.23
N SER A 20 7.49 -9.54 -20.33
CA SER A 20 8.89 -9.12 -20.26
C SER A 20 9.06 -7.80 -19.52
N LYS A 21 8.20 -6.84 -19.78
CA LYS A 21 8.26 -5.56 -19.12
C LYS A 21 7.93 -5.66 -17.62
N VAL A 22 6.98 -6.53 -17.28
CA VAL A 22 6.67 -6.81 -15.88
C VAL A 22 7.89 -7.44 -15.19
N ALA A 23 8.52 -8.39 -15.85
CA ALA A 23 9.73 -9.03 -15.31
C ALA A 23 10.83 -8.01 -15.04
N GLU A 24 11.04 -7.07 -15.95
CA GLU A 24 12.02 -6.00 -15.76
C GLU A 24 11.67 -5.11 -14.58
N GLU A 25 10.41 -4.70 -14.50
CA GLU A 25 9.92 -3.83 -13.43
C GLU A 25 10.13 -4.46 -12.06
N PHE A 26 9.85 -5.74 -11.95
CA PHE A 26 9.91 -6.46 -10.68
C PHE A 26 11.26 -7.15 -10.43
N HIS A 27 12.20 -7.01 -11.36
CA HIS A 27 13.53 -7.61 -11.26
C HIS A 27 13.47 -9.12 -11.06
N ILE A 28 12.62 -9.78 -11.82
CA ILE A 28 12.45 -11.24 -11.80
C ILE A 28 12.47 -11.75 -13.24
N SER A 29 12.49 -13.08 -13.40
CA SER A 29 12.48 -13.69 -14.72
C SER A 29 11.09 -13.69 -15.32
N THR A 30 11.00 -13.69 -16.65
CA THR A 30 9.73 -13.82 -17.36
C THR A 30 8.97 -15.09 -16.98
N PRO A 31 9.63 -16.27 -16.88
CA PRO A 31 8.93 -17.46 -16.39
C PRO A 31 8.32 -17.32 -15.01
N SER A 32 8.94 -16.52 -14.12
CA SER A 32 8.38 -16.25 -12.80
C SER A 32 7.08 -15.46 -12.91
N VAL A 33 7.04 -14.47 -13.79
CA VAL A 33 5.81 -13.69 -14.03
C VAL A 33 4.72 -14.60 -14.60
N THR A 34 5.09 -15.46 -15.54
CA THR A 34 4.16 -16.42 -16.14
C THR A 34 3.54 -17.31 -15.07
N ARG A 35 4.36 -17.80 -14.14
CA ARG A 35 3.89 -18.62 -13.03
C ARG A 35 2.94 -17.84 -12.11
N SER A 36 3.26 -16.60 -11.82
CA SER A 36 2.39 -15.75 -11.01
C SER A 36 1.03 -15.58 -11.66
N MET A 37 1.01 -15.34 -12.97
CA MET A 37 -0.26 -15.19 -13.69
C MET A 37 -1.04 -16.50 -13.69
N GLN A 38 -0.35 -17.64 -13.82
CA GLN A 38 -0.99 -18.94 -13.73
C GLN A 38 -1.61 -19.17 -12.35
N HIS A 39 -0.90 -18.81 -11.29
CA HIS A 39 -1.41 -18.91 -9.92
C HIS A 39 -2.65 -18.06 -9.73
N LEU A 40 -2.68 -16.87 -10.32
CA LEU A 40 -3.85 -16.01 -10.23
C LEU A 40 -5.06 -16.62 -10.95
N GLU A 41 -4.83 -17.19 -12.13
CA GLU A 41 -5.92 -17.89 -12.84
C GLU A 41 -6.45 -19.04 -12.01
N ASP A 42 -5.57 -19.79 -11.38
CA ASP A 42 -5.96 -20.91 -10.51
C ASP A 42 -6.72 -20.40 -9.28
N ALA A 43 -6.26 -19.31 -8.68
CA ALA A 43 -6.89 -18.75 -7.48
C ALA A 43 -8.27 -18.16 -7.78
N PHE A 44 -8.42 -17.50 -8.91
CA PHE A 44 -9.71 -16.98 -9.33
C PHE A 44 -10.62 -18.07 -9.90
N GLY A 45 -10.02 -19.17 -10.34
CA GLY A 45 -10.78 -20.29 -10.88
C GLY A 45 -11.29 -20.08 -12.30
N VAL A 46 -10.77 -19.08 -13.00
CA VAL A 46 -11.20 -18.75 -14.37
C VAL A 46 -9.99 -18.25 -15.16
N PRO A 47 -9.98 -18.43 -16.50
CA PRO A 47 -8.91 -17.87 -17.30
C PRO A 47 -9.02 -16.35 -17.35
N LEU A 48 -7.87 -15.69 -17.26
CA LEU A 48 -7.77 -14.24 -17.30
C LEU A 48 -7.12 -13.73 -18.58
N PHE A 49 -6.51 -14.62 -19.36
CA PHE A 49 -5.70 -14.24 -20.51
C PHE A 49 -6.13 -14.96 -21.76
N ILE A 50 -5.95 -14.28 -22.89
CA ILE A 50 -6.05 -14.86 -24.22
C ILE A 50 -4.62 -15.12 -24.68
N ARG A 51 -4.30 -16.38 -25.01
CA ARG A 51 -2.98 -16.77 -25.43
C ARG A 51 -2.96 -16.98 -26.94
N GLY A 52 -2.21 -16.16 -27.65
CA GLY A 52 -2.00 -16.30 -29.08
C GLY A 52 -0.58 -16.66 -29.40
N LYS A 53 -0.24 -16.68 -30.70
CA LYS A 53 1.15 -16.88 -31.12
C LYS A 53 2.01 -15.71 -30.66
N ASN A 54 2.97 -15.98 -29.77
CA ASN A 54 3.91 -14.99 -29.28
C ASN A 54 3.26 -13.79 -28.55
N ARG A 55 2.00 -13.96 -28.14
CA ARG A 55 1.28 -12.86 -27.55
C ARG A 55 0.34 -13.34 -26.46
N ILE A 56 0.25 -12.56 -25.39
CA ILE A 56 -0.68 -12.80 -24.31
C ILE A 56 -1.40 -11.49 -24.01
N GLU A 57 -2.70 -11.54 -23.87
CA GLU A 57 -3.54 -10.37 -23.60
C GLU A 57 -4.56 -10.72 -22.53
N LEU A 58 -5.02 -9.70 -21.82
CA LEU A 58 -6.10 -9.89 -20.88
C LEU A 58 -7.42 -10.08 -21.64
N ASN A 59 -8.20 -11.06 -21.22
CA ASN A 59 -9.58 -11.17 -21.70
C ASN A 59 -10.48 -10.25 -20.86
N ASP A 60 -11.78 -10.26 -21.12
CA ASP A 60 -12.73 -9.42 -20.39
C ASP A 60 -12.73 -9.73 -18.89
N THR A 61 -12.65 -10.99 -18.54
CA THR A 61 -12.56 -11.43 -17.15
C THR A 61 -11.27 -10.94 -16.52
N GLY A 62 -10.15 -10.97 -17.28
CA GLY A 62 -8.87 -10.48 -16.84
C GLY A 62 -8.90 -8.97 -16.57
N ASN A 63 -9.57 -8.21 -17.44
CA ASN A 63 -9.71 -6.77 -17.22
C ASN A 63 -10.52 -6.47 -15.95
N THR A 64 -11.54 -7.27 -15.68
CA THR A 64 -12.30 -7.16 -14.44
C THR A 64 -11.43 -7.49 -13.23
N ALA A 65 -10.62 -8.54 -13.35
CA ALA A 65 -9.69 -8.93 -12.28
C ALA A 65 -8.69 -7.80 -11.98
N VAL A 66 -8.18 -7.13 -13.02
CA VAL A 66 -7.29 -5.99 -12.84
C VAL A 66 -7.98 -4.86 -12.07
N GLU A 67 -9.22 -4.58 -12.42
CA GLU A 67 -9.99 -3.54 -11.75
C GLU A 67 -10.13 -3.82 -10.26
N TYR A 68 -10.49 -5.04 -9.89
CA TYR A 68 -10.58 -5.43 -8.49
C TYR A 68 -9.22 -5.49 -7.80
N ALA A 69 -8.18 -5.91 -8.53
CA ALA A 69 -6.83 -5.92 -7.99
C ALA A 69 -6.39 -4.51 -7.60
N ARG A 70 -6.69 -3.51 -8.42
CA ARG A 70 -6.37 -2.11 -8.10
C ARG A 70 -7.08 -1.65 -6.83
N LYS A 71 -8.35 -2.03 -6.68
CA LYS A 71 -9.12 -1.70 -5.48
C LYS A 71 -8.54 -2.35 -4.24
N LEU A 72 -8.19 -3.62 -4.33
CA LEU A 72 -7.60 -4.36 -3.20
C LEU A 72 -6.25 -3.77 -2.80
N LEU A 73 -5.40 -3.44 -3.76
CA LEU A 73 -4.10 -2.85 -3.47
C LEU A 73 -4.24 -1.48 -2.82
N ALA A 74 -5.19 -0.68 -3.27
CA ALA A 74 -5.47 0.61 -2.66
C ALA A 74 -5.97 0.46 -1.22
N GLU A 75 -6.80 -0.55 -0.96
CA GLU A 75 -7.28 -0.86 0.39
C GLU A 75 -6.15 -1.24 1.33
N VAL A 76 -5.18 -2.02 0.84
CA VAL A 76 -4.01 -2.39 1.64
C VAL A 76 -3.21 -1.14 2.01
N GLU A 77 -2.97 -0.26 1.05
CA GLU A 77 -2.24 0.98 1.32
C GLU A 77 -2.98 1.85 2.32
N GLN A 78 -4.30 1.93 2.19
CA GLN A 78 -5.13 2.68 3.11
C GLN A 78 -5.10 2.08 4.51
N ALA A 79 -5.15 0.76 4.62
CA ALA A 79 -5.06 0.07 5.90
C ALA A 79 -3.74 0.41 6.61
N VAL A 80 -2.63 0.38 5.87
CA VAL A 80 -1.32 0.74 6.42
C VAL A 80 -1.33 2.18 6.91
N ALA A 81 -1.86 3.10 6.10
CA ALA A 81 -1.93 4.51 6.47
C ALA A 81 -2.78 4.73 7.72
N GLN A 82 -3.91 4.04 7.84
CA GLN A 82 -4.80 4.18 8.98
C GLN A 82 -4.17 3.62 10.26
N VAL A 83 -3.48 2.50 10.16
CA VAL A 83 -2.79 1.92 11.32
C VAL A 83 -1.69 2.85 11.80
N ARG A 84 -0.92 3.41 10.88
CA ARG A 84 0.13 4.36 11.24
C ARG A 84 -0.45 5.63 11.87
N ALA A 85 -1.55 6.13 11.33
CA ALA A 85 -2.22 7.31 11.87
C ALA A 85 -2.74 7.05 13.29
N PHE A 86 -3.29 5.87 13.53
CA PHE A 86 -3.76 5.48 14.87
C PHE A 86 -2.59 5.43 15.85
N ASP A 87 -1.50 4.79 15.48
CA ASP A 87 -0.30 4.70 16.32
C ASP A 87 0.24 6.10 16.66
N GLN A 88 0.27 6.99 15.69
CA GLN A 88 0.74 8.34 15.89
C GLN A 88 -0.13 9.11 16.87
N ARG A 89 -1.45 8.95 16.78
CA ARG A 89 -2.38 9.56 17.72
C ARG A 89 -2.17 9.01 19.14
N GLN A 90 -1.96 7.70 19.27
CA GLN A 90 -1.68 7.07 20.55
C GLN A 90 -0.42 7.62 21.19
N ARG A 91 0.64 7.80 20.42
CA ARG A 91 1.88 8.37 20.91
C ARG A 91 1.69 9.80 21.38
N THR A 92 0.91 10.59 20.65
CA THR A 92 0.63 11.97 21.04
C THR A 92 -0.14 12.02 22.35
N ILE A 93 -1.11 11.13 22.55
CA ILE A 93 -1.86 11.03 23.80
C ILE A 93 -0.94 10.68 24.95
N LEU A 94 -0.04 9.70 24.76
CA LEU A 94 0.89 9.31 25.82
C LEU A 94 1.81 10.46 26.22
N VAL A 95 2.30 11.21 25.25
CA VAL A 95 3.14 12.38 25.54
C VAL A 95 2.40 13.39 26.40
N LYS A 96 1.15 13.69 26.08
CA LYS A 96 0.35 14.61 26.85
C LYS A 96 0.07 14.10 28.25
N SER A 97 -0.23 12.83 28.39
CA SER A 97 -0.56 12.21 29.68
C SER A 97 0.64 12.14 30.61
N CYS A 98 1.80 11.86 30.06
CA CYS A 98 3.01 11.61 30.86
C CYS A 98 3.82 12.84 31.19
N ALA A 99 3.57 13.96 30.53
CA ALA A 99 4.35 15.17 30.67
C ALA A 99 3.51 16.31 31.21
N PRO A 100 3.44 16.43 32.54
CA PRO A 100 2.63 17.48 33.15
C PRO A 100 3.08 18.87 32.71
N ALA A 101 4.34 19.11 32.67
CA ALA A 101 4.95 20.33 32.18
C ALA A 101 6.45 20.13 32.23
N PRO A 102 7.24 20.67 31.32
CA PRO A 102 6.78 21.45 30.17
C PRO A 102 6.49 20.55 28.96
N LEU A 103 5.26 20.41 28.68
CA LEU A 103 4.81 19.58 27.57
C LEU A 103 5.40 20.03 26.24
N TRP A 104 5.48 21.36 26.04
CA TRP A 104 6.01 21.90 24.82
C TRP A 104 7.49 21.58 24.63
N GLU A 105 8.27 21.47 25.69
CA GLU A 105 9.66 21.04 25.58
C GLU A 105 9.79 19.60 25.17
N LEU A 106 8.93 18.75 25.69
CA LEU A 106 8.91 17.35 25.31
C LEU A 106 8.53 17.20 23.84
N LEU A 107 7.52 17.94 23.39
CA LEU A 107 7.13 17.94 21.98
C LEU A 107 8.23 18.46 21.10
N LYS A 108 8.97 19.45 21.53
CA LYS A 108 10.11 19.99 20.81
C LYS A 108 11.22 18.95 20.65
N ALA A 109 11.51 18.21 21.72
CA ALA A 109 12.51 17.15 21.68
C ALA A 109 12.09 16.04 20.73
N LEU A 110 10.83 15.64 20.77
CA LEU A 110 10.29 14.61 19.87
C LEU A 110 10.29 15.08 18.43
N ASN A 111 9.99 16.35 18.21
CA ASN A 111 10.04 16.93 16.87
C ASN A 111 11.46 16.90 16.29
N ALA A 112 12.45 17.15 17.10
CA ALA A 112 13.85 17.06 16.67
C ALA A 112 14.23 15.64 16.29
N ALA A 113 13.67 14.65 17.00
CA ALA A 113 13.94 13.23 16.72
C ALA A 113 13.16 12.72 15.48
N GLN A 114 11.93 13.17 15.29
CA GLN A 114 11.08 12.75 14.19
C GLN A 114 10.27 13.94 13.67
N PRO A 115 10.91 14.85 12.94
CA PRO A 115 10.28 16.11 12.56
C PRO A 115 9.04 15.95 11.71
N GLU A 116 9.01 14.99 10.80
CA GLU A 116 7.86 14.79 9.92
C GLU A 116 6.60 14.44 10.68
N LYS A 117 6.72 13.59 11.68
CA LYS A 117 5.57 13.18 12.49
C LYS A 117 5.12 14.29 13.42
N MET A 118 6.06 15.00 13.98
CA MET A 118 5.77 16.00 15.01
C MET A 118 5.30 17.33 14.46
N VAL A 119 5.55 17.60 13.19
CA VAL A 119 5.01 18.80 12.55
C VAL A 119 3.49 18.81 12.63
N ALA A 120 2.86 17.69 12.30
CA ALA A 120 1.39 17.59 12.39
C ALA A 120 0.92 17.76 13.83
N SER A 121 1.60 17.17 14.79
CA SER A 121 1.26 17.31 16.21
C SER A 121 1.44 18.75 16.69
N ALA A 122 2.50 19.41 16.27
CA ALA A 122 2.76 20.79 16.66
C ALA A 122 1.72 21.76 16.10
N ILE A 123 1.28 21.51 14.87
CA ILE A 123 0.23 22.34 14.25
C ILE A 123 -1.09 22.18 14.99
N CYS A 124 -1.45 20.96 15.34
CA CYS A 124 -2.67 20.68 16.07
C CYS A 124 -2.60 21.13 17.53
N GLN A 125 -1.42 21.21 18.06
CA GLN A 125 -1.15 21.48 19.46
C GLN A 125 -1.82 22.74 19.99
N ASN A 126 -1.81 23.81 19.21
CA ASN A 126 -2.31 25.09 19.67
C ASN A 126 -3.79 25.08 19.98
N ASP A 127 -4.56 24.41 19.15
CA ASP A 127 -6.01 24.39 19.31
C ASP A 127 -6.59 23.00 19.30
N GLU A 128 -6.26 22.21 18.32
CA GLU A 128 -6.91 20.92 18.11
C GLU A 128 -6.41 19.83 19.06
N VAL A 129 -5.13 19.78 19.33
CA VAL A 129 -4.60 18.78 20.26
C VAL A 129 -5.17 19.01 21.64
N LEU A 130 -5.20 20.25 22.09
CA LEU A 130 -5.74 20.59 23.39
C LEU A 130 -7.23 20.33 23.49
N ARG A 131 -7.95 20.42 22.40
CA ARG A 131 -9.39 20.14 22.36
C ARG A 131 -9.72 18.68 22.14
N ALA A 132 -8.88 17.96 21.42
CA ALA A 132 -9.09 16.55 21.13
C ALA A 132 -8.79 15.65 22.32
N TRP A 133 -8.11 16.16 23.32
CA TRP A 133 -7.72 15.40 24.51
C TRP A 133 -8.83 15.43 25.59
#